data_04170ffaaed91dc33b8dbac98f748daf
#
_entry.id   04170ffaaed91dc33b8dbac98f748daf
#
_cell.length_a   1.000
_cell.length_b   1.000
_cell.length_c   1.000
_cell.angle_alpha   90.00
_cell.angle_beta   90.00
_cell.angle_gamma   90.00
#
_symmetry.space_group_name_H-M   'P 1'
#
loop_
_entity.id
_entity.type
_entity.pdbx_description
1 polymer ?
#
loop_
_entity_poly.entity_id
_entity_poly.type
_entity_poly.pdbx_seq_one_letter_code
_entity_poly.pdbx_strand_id
1 'polypeptide(L)'
;MFYYHEKTDQEELSPIKRGRPTPGYSLTIAGDKVSDLEIEEFLMEAIEGEKSAYGYRKLTHYLRTEKQLDINPKKVYRLCAGLDILMQKRKSGPLYPRRLAKQHIITGPNQLWQLDIKYGSIQKSGRFFFLASAIDVFDRCIVGYYRGSTCQAFLRRQIHFSDEDDSMNLIIRTDNGPQFLSRSFGEFCHHHYVLHERIPPKSPDLNAFIESFHSVIERECYQEYNFDCFDEAYYRIDEYIDFYNKRRYHGSLNYMSPVQYHEWFKEHGCKEDMVVNL
;
A
#
# COMPACT_ATOMS: atom_id res chain seq x y z
N MET A 1 34.28 25.60 4.00
CA MET A 1 33.99 26.97 4.45
C MET A 1 32.75 27.41 3.68
N PHE A 2 31.57 27.23 4.27
CA PHE A 2 30.29 27.58 3.65
C PHE A 2 29.84 28.92 4.19
N TYR A 3 29.72 29.94 3.32
CA TYR A 3 29.16 31.23 3.66
C TYR A 3 27.65 31.15 3.77
N TYR A 4 27.11 31.30 4.96
CA TYR A 4 25.72 31.61 5.23
C TYR A 4 25.52 33.11 4.98
N HIS A 5 24.73 33.47 3.99
CA HIS A 5 24.23 34.83 3.86
C HIS A 5 22.94 34.95 4.69
N GLU A 6 22.98 35.72 5.74
CA GLU A 6 21.79 36.24 6.41
C GLU A 6 20.98 37.09 5.41
N LYS A 7 19.76 36.65 5.11
CA LYS A 7 18.79 37.49 4.38
C LYS A 7 18.25 38.53 5.35
N THR A 8 18.61 39.77 5.12
CA THR A 8 17.99 40.94 5.76
C THR A 8 16.54 41.06 5.32
N ASP A 9 15.63 41.10 6.32
CA ASP A 9 14.20 41.37 6.18
C ASP A 9 13.97 42.80 5.68
N GLN A 10 13.95 43.02 4.38
CA GLN A 10 13.31 44.12 3.68
C GLN A 10 13.10 43.74 2.22
N GLU A 11 12.23 42.75 1.94
CA GLU A 11 11.60 42.65 0.64
C GLU A 11 10.26 43.41 0.71
N GLU A 12 10.24 44.60 0.11
CA GLU A 12 9.01 45.29 -0.26
C GLU A 12 8.10 44.33 -1.01
N LEU A 13 6.95 44.04 -0.41
CA LEU A 13 5.89 43.23 -1.01
C LEU A 13 5.46 43.93 -2.31
N SER A 14 5.94 43.44 -3.44
CA SER A 14 5.43 43.83 -4.75
C SER A 14 3.90 43.69 -4.75
N PRO A 15 3.14 44.67 -5.25
CA PRO A 15 1.69 44.63 -5.18
C PRO A 15 1.17 43.41 -5.94
N ILE A 16 0.51 42.50 -5.20
CA ILE A 16 -0.17 41.35 -5.75
C ILE A 16 -1.06 41.85 -6.88
N LYS A 17 -0.79 41.45 -8.12
CA LYS A 17 -1.65 41.76 -9.27
C LYS A 17 -3.03 41.19 -8.95
N ARG A 18 -3.92 42.05 -8.47
CA ARG A 18 -5.31 41.70 -8.23
C ARG A 18 -5.96 41.41 -9.58
N GLY A 19 -6.37 40.18 -9.79
CA GLY A 19 -7.16 39.77 -10.94
C GLY A 19 -8.47 40.57 -11.01
N ARG A 20 -9.23 40.46 -12.12
CA ARG A 20 -10.53 41.08 -12.28
C ARG A 20 -11.40 40.83 -11.05
N PRO A 21 -12.06 41.85 -10.46
CA PRO A 21 -12.93 41.69 -9.31
C PRO A 21 -14.01 40.65 -9.64
N THR A 22 -14.24 39.74 -8.71
CA THR A 22 -15.25 38.70 -8.89
C THR A 22 -16.63 39.30 -8.77
N PRO A 23 -17.55 39.04 -9.72
CA PRO A 23 -18.92 39.55 -9.60
C PRO A 23 -19.57 38.91 -8.36
N GLY A 24 -20.25 39.71 -7.54
CA GLY A 24 -20.95 39.27 -6.33
C GLY A 24 -22.26 38.55 -6.59
N TYR A 25 -22.44 37.96 -7.78
CA TYR A 25 -23.63 37.20 -8.18
C TYR A 25 -23.28 36.05 -9.14
N SER A 26 -24.20 35.11 -9.30
CA SER A 26 -24.22 34.12 -10.39
C SER A 26 -25.53 34.22 -11.16
N LEU A 27 -25.60 33.65 -12.35
CA LEU A 27 -26.82 33.61 -13.14
C LEU A 27 -27.55 32.26 -12.94
N THR A 28 -28.85 32.28 -13.00
CA THR A 28 -29.65 31.08 -13.23
C THR A 28 -29.54 30.64 -14.69
N ILE A 29 -29.97 29.42 -15.01
CA ILE A 29 -30.10 28.95 -16.41
C ILE A 29 -31.07 29.84 -17.20
N ALA A 30 -32.07 30.45 -16.52
CA ALA A 30 -33.01 31.43 -17.12
C ALA A 30 -32.41 32.83 -17.31
N GLY A 31 -31.23 33.11 -16.77
CA GLY A 31 -30.53 34.38 -16.90
C GLY A 31 -30.73 35.36 -15.74
N ASP A 32 -31.45 34.99 -14.69
CA ASP A 32 -31.72 35.83 -13.52
C ASP A 32 -30.45 35.88 -12.63
N LYS A 33 -30.25 37.02 -11.97
CA LYS A 33 -29.12 37.22 -11.06
C LYS A 33 -29.48 36.74 -9.67
N VAL A 34 -28.63 35.86 -9.12
CA VAL A 34 -28.69 35.41 -7.73
C VAL A 34 -27.42 35.90 -7.02
N SER A 35 -27.59 36.62 -5.93
CA SER A 35 -26.48 37.21 -5.17
C SER A 35 -25.61 36.14 -4.48
N ASP A 36 -24.36 36.48 -4.16
CA ASP A 36 -23.49 35.58 -3.40
C ASP A 36 -24.09 35.27 -2.01
N LEU A 37 -24.80 36.21 -1.39
CA LEU A 37 -25.46 35.97 -0.09
C LEU A 37 -26.57 34.92 -0.20
N GLU A 38 -27.43 35.01 -1.22
CA GLU A 38 -28.46 33.98 -1.46
C GLU A 38 -27.85 32.60 -1.75
N ILE A 39 -26.71 32.58 -2.43
CA ILE A 39 -25.97 31.29 -2.68
C ILE A 39 -25.42 30.76 -1.38
N GLU A 40 -24.91 31.58 -0.48
CA GLU A 40 -24.47 31.23 0.85
C GLU A 40 -25.59 30.65 1.71
N GLU A 41 -26.80 31.23 1.64
CA GLU A 41 -28.00 30.71 2.30
C GLU A 41 -28.35 29.28 1.77
N PHE A 42 -28.33 29.07 0.45
CA PHE A 42 -28.54 27.74 -0.14
C PHE A 42 -27.51 26.74 0.29
N LEU A 43 -26.25 27.14 0.45
CA LEU A 43 -25.18 26.25 0.93
C LEU A 43 -25.38 25.88 2.40
N MET A 44 -25.77 26.83 3.25
CA MET A 44 -26.05 26.58 4.67
C MET A 44 -27.27 25.67 4.84
N GLU A 45 -28.38 25.95 4.12
CA GLU A 45 -29.58 25.10 4.10
C GLU A 45 -29.24 23.63 3.71
N ALA A 46 -28.39 23.45 2.69
CA ALA A 46 -27.98 22.14 2.24
C ALA A 46 -27.19 21.37 3.29
N ILE A 47 -26.32 22.04 4.06
CA ILE A 47 -25.47 21.43 5.08
C ILE A 47 -26.22 21.16 6.38
N GLU A 48 -27.14 22.03 6.77
CA GLU A 48 -28.02 21.78 7.92
C GLU A 48 -28.99 20.61 7.67
N GLY A 49 -29.26 20.29 6.39
CA GLY A 49 -30.10 19.19 5.97
C GLY A 49 -29.31 17.89 5.66
N GLU A 50 -29.83 17.13 4.71
CA GLU A 50 -29.30 15.80 4.33
C GLU A 50 -27.93 15.84 3.67
N LYS A 51 -27.44 17.01 3.27
CA LYS A 51 -26.21 17.21 2.51
C LYS A 51 -25.01 17.62 3.38
N SER A 52 -25.11 17.44 4.71
CA SER A 52 -24.06 17.80 5.69
C SER A 52 -22.67 17.23 5.38
N ALA A 53 -22.59 16.06 4.73
CA ALA A 53 -21.35 15.40 4.33
C ALA A 53 -20.88 15.74 2.90
N TYR A 54 -21.45 16.79 2.27
CA TYR A 54 -21.07 17.16 0.91
C TYR A 54 -19.88 18.12 0.90
N GLY A 55 -18.82 17.76 0.16
CA GLY A 55 -17.76 18.71 -0.17
C GLY A 55 -18.18 19.67 -1.29
N TYR A 56 -17.45 20.78 -1.46
CA TYR A 56 -17.76 21.85 -2.41
C TYR A 56 -18.10 21.37 -3.84
N ARG A 57 -17.53 20.26 -4.32
CA ARG A 57 -17.84 19.70 -5.66
C ARG A 57 -19.26 19.15 -5.74
N LYS A 58 -19.69 18.42 -4.71
CA LYS A 58 -21.09 17.93 -4.63
C LYS A 58 -22.06 19.07 -4.40
N LEU A 59 -21.69 20.06 -3.59
CA LEU A 59 -22.46 21.30 -3.40
C LEU A 59 -22.57 22.11 -4.70
N THR A 60 -21.52 22.13 -5.53
CA THR A 60 -21.61 22.73 -6.87
C THR A 60 -22.63 22.03 -7.74
N HIS A 61 -22.65 20.70 -7.70
CA HIS A 61 -23.64 19.92 -8.45
C HIS A 61 -25.06 20.20 -7.95
N TYR A 62 -25.26 20.22 -6.64
CA TYR A 62 -26.52 20.59 -6.00
C TYR A 62 -27.04 21.95 -6.48
N LEU A 63 -26.19 22.99 -6.43
CA LEU A 63 -26.57 24.35 -6.88
C LEU A 63 -26.94 24.38 -8.37
N ARG A 64 -26.27 23.58 -9.19
CA ARG A 64 -26.56 23.50 -10.62
C ARG A 64 -27.87 22.76 -10.93
N THR A 65 -28.13 21.66 -10.22
CA THR A 65 -29.27 20.78 -10.51
C THR A 65 -30.54 21.21 -9.78
N GLU A 66 -30.46 21.52 -8.49
CA GLU A 66 -31.65 21.83 -7.69
C GLU A 66 -31.98 23.35 -7.66
N LYS A 67 -30.95 24.19 -7.69
CA LYS A 67 -31.14 25.67 -7.69
C LYS A 67 -30.96 26.28 -9.08
N GLN A 68 -30.72 25.46 -10.12
CA GLN A 68 -30.62 25.87 -11.53
C GLN A 68 -29.59 27.01 -11.79
N LEU A 69 -28.48 27.04 -11.03
CA LEU A 69 -27.44 28.05 -11.13
C LEU A 69 -26.37 27.66 -12.14
N ASP A 70 -25.98 28.61 -13.00
CA ASP A 70 -24.72 28.50 -13.76
C ASP A 70 -23.57 29.06 -12.89
N ILE A 71 -22.91 28.13 -12.17
CA ILE A 71 -21.90 28.50 -11.18
C ILE A 71 -20.62 27.64 -11.36
N ASN A 72 -19.47 28.30 -11.20
CA ASN A 72 -18.17 27.63 -11.29
C ASN A 72 -17.77 27.01 -9.93
N PRO A 73 -17.23 25.78 -9.92
CA PRO A 73 -16.74 25.13 -8.69
C PRO A 73 -15.73 25.97 -7.89
N LYS A 74 -14.91 26.79 -8.54
CA LYS A 74 -13.96 27.70 -7.86
C LYS A 74 -14.69 28.78 -7.05
N LYS A 75 -15.85 29.25 -7.53
CA LYS A 75 -16.68 30.20 -6.80
C LYS A 75 -17.30 29.55 -5.57
N VAL A 76 -17.88 28.34 -5.74
CA VAL A 76 -18.46 27.56 -4.63
C VAL A 76 -17.39 27.25 -3.58
N TYR A 77 -16.18 26.86 -3.99
CA TYR A 77 -15.07 26.65 -3.06
C TYR A 77 -14.78 27.90 -2.21
N ARG A 78 -14.75 29.09 -2.85
CA ARG A 78 -14.50 30.37 -2.17
C ARG A 78 -15.61 30.72 -1.17
N LEU A 79 -16.88 30.54 -1.55
CA LEU A 79 -18.02 30.77 -0.65
C LEU A 79 -18.00 29.79 0.53
N CYS A 80 -17.77 28.49 0.27
CA CYS A 80 -17.61 27.48 1.33
C CYS A 80 -16.44 27.79 2.26
N ALA A 81 -15.35 28.37 1.76
CA ALA A 81 -14.21 28.80 2.57
C ALA A 81 -14.56 29.99 3.45
N GLY A 82 -15.33 30.97 2.92
CA GLY A 82 -15.82 32.15 3.67
C GLY A 82 -16.78 31.78 4.80
N LEU A 83 -17.58 30.71 4.59
CA LEU A 83 -18.55 30.21 5.57
C LEU A 83 -17.92 29.18 6.55
N ASP A 84 -16.63 28.84 6.41
CA ASP A 84 -15.92 27.80 7.19
C ASP A 84 -16.58 26.40 7.13
N ILE A 85 -17.24 26.08 6.01
CA ILE A 85 -17.92 24.81 5.76
C ILE A 85 -17.14 23.88 4.83
N LEU A 86 -15.87 24.21 4.53
CA LEU A 86 -15.02 23.30 3.77
C LEU A 86 -14.72 22.05 4.59
N MET A 87 -15.02 20.90 4.02
CA MET A 87 -14.62 19.63 4.64
C MET A 87 -13.11 19.63 4.87
N GLN A 88 -12.70 19.46 6.11
CA GLN A 88 -11.29 19.30 6.45
C GLN A 88 -10.71 18.12 5.66
N LYS A 89 -9.62 18.37 4.93
CA LYS A 89 -8.84 17.30 4.36
C LYS A 89 -8.43 16.37 5.50
N ARG A 90 -8.80 15.09 5.41
CA ARG A 90 -8.25 14.10 6.33
C ARG A 90 -6.75 14.31 6.34
N LYS A 91 -6.18 14.67 7.50
CA LYS A 91 -4.74 14.73 7.66
C LYS A 91 -4.25 13.34 7.30
N SER A 92 -3.55 13.20 6.20
CA SER A 92 -2.80 11.98 5.92
C SER A 92 -1.89 11.81 7.13
N GLY A 93 -2.00 10.66 7.81
CA GLY A 93 -1.09 10.35 8.91
C GLY A 93 0.37 10.42 8.47
N PRO A 94 1.33 10.31 9.37
CA PRO A 94 2.74 10.40 9.02
C PRO A 94 3.02 9.48 7.83
N LEU A 95 3.47 10.06 6.73
CA LEU A 95 3.92 9.30 5.56
C LEU A 95 5.26 8.70 5.98
N TYR A 96 5.27 7.40 6.24
CA TYR A 96 6.53 6.69 6.34
C TYR A 96 7.30 6.89 5.04
N PRO A 97 8.58 7.30 5.10
CA PRO A 97 9.33 7.61 3.90
C PRO A 97 9.33 6.39 2.98
N ARG A 98 8.99 6.61 1.72
CA ARG A 98 9.05 5.56 0.71
C ARG A 98 10.51 5.20 0.48
N ARG A 99 10.91 3.98 0.84
CA ARG A 99 12.19 3.41 0.46
C ARG A 99 11.99 2.55 -0.77
N LEU A 100 12.77 2.82 -1.81
CA LEU A 100 12.78 1.98 -3.00
C LEU A 100 13.73 0.82 -2.78
N ALA A 101 13.36 -0.34 -3.34
CA ALA A 101 14.20 -1.52 -3.35
C ALA A 101 15.57 -1.20 -3.96
N LYS A 102 16.61 -1.67 -3.29
CA LYS A 102 18.02 -1.53 -3.70
C LYS A 102 18.59 -2.88 -4.03
N GLN A 103 19.74 -2.88 -4.63
CA GLN A 103 20.54 -4.10 -4.75
C GLN A 103 21.11 -4.45 -3.38
N HIS A 104 20.94 -5.71 -2.99
CA HIS A 104 21.47 -6.26 -1.75
C HIS A 104 22.26 -7.52 -2.04
N ILE A 105 23.28 -7.73 -1.24
CA ILE A 105 24.05 -8.98 -1.20
C ILE A 105 23.52 -9.77 -0.01
N ILE A 106 22.85 -10.89 -0.26
CA ILE A 106 22.25 -11.73 0.76
C ILE A 106 23.15 -12.93 0.99
N THR A 107 23.63 -13.07 2.19
CA THR A 107 24.62 -14.10 2.59
C THR A 107 24.08 -15.11 3.59
N GLY A 108 22.82 -14.96 4.01
CA GLY A 108 22.19 -15.87 4.96
C GLY A 108 20.67 -15.66 5.02
N PRO A 109 19.98 -16.57 5.70
CA PRO A 109 18.53 -16.51 5.89
C PRO A 109 18.12 -15.30 6.74
N ASN A 110 16.86 -14.90 6.61
CA ASN A 110 16.22 -13.79 7.37
C ASN A 110 16.84 -12.41 7.14
N GLN A 111 17.61 -12.20 6.07
CA GLN A 111 18.13 -10.89 5.71
C GLN A 111 17.14 -10.11 4.82
N LEU A 112 16.48 -10.80 3.88
CA LEU A 112 15.48 -10.20 3.01
C LEU A 112 14.34 -11.17 2.74
N TRP A 113 13.11 -10.75 3.04
CA TRP A 113 11.90 -11.45 2.66
C TRP A 113 11.16 -10.69 1.56
N GLN A 114 10.65 -11.42 0.58
CA GLN A 114 9.73 -10.88 -0.40
C GLN A 114 8.30 -11.27 -0.04
N LEU A 115 7.40 -10.29 -0.05
CA LEU A 115 5.98 -10.49 0.26
C LEU A 115 5.12 -10.13 -0.93
N ASP A 116 4.09 -10.95 -1.16
CA ASP A 116 3.05 -10.66 -2.14
C ASP A 116 1.75 -11.38 -1.79
N ILE A 117 0.65 -11.00 -2.46
CA ILE A 117 -0.68 -11.58 -2.28
C ILE A 117 -1.15 -12.21 -3.59
N LYS A 118 -1.32 -13.53 -3.55
CA LYS A 118 -1.88 -14.30 -4.63
C LYS A 118 -3.39 -14.51 -4.45
N TYR A 119 -4.08 -14.52 -5.56
CA TYR A 119 -5.53 -14.80 -5.65
C TYR A 119 -5.75 -16.22 -6.14
N GLY A 120 -6.75 -16.89 -5.59
CA GLY A 120 -7.31 -18.12 -6.11
C GLY A 120 -8.82 -18.05 -6.14
N SER A 121 -9.49 -19.00 -6.78
CA SER A 121 -10.95 -19.00 -6.92
C SER A 121 -11.57 -20.33 -6.46
N ILE A 122 -12.78 -20.24 -5.88
CA ILE A 122 -13.61 -21.40 -5.54
C ILE A 122 -14.57 -21.62 -6.71
N GLN A 123 -14.46 -22.76 -7.37
CA GLN A 123 -15.19 -23.03 -8.61
C GLN A 123 -16.72 -22.98 -8.43
N LYS A 124 -17.26 -23.63 -7.39
CA LYS A 124 -18.71 -23.70 -7.16
C LYS A 124 -19.36 -22.35 -6.89
N SER A 125 -18.64 -21.44 -6.22
CA SER A 125 -19.22 -20.15 -5.80
C SER A 125 -18.74 -18.96 -6.62
N GLY A 126 -17.70 -19.12 -7.44
CA GLY A 126 -17.05 -18.02 -8.17
C GLY A 126 -16.36 -17.01 -7.24
N ARG A 127 -16.25 -17.31 -5.93
CA ARG A 127 -15.63 -16.41 -4.94
C ARG A 127 -14.12 -16.56 -4.96
N PHE A 128 -13.44 -15.45 -4.71
CA PHE A 128 -11.98 -15.44 -4.61
C PHE A 128 -11.52 -15.63 -3.16
N PHE A 129 -10.40 -16.34 -2.99
CA PHE A 129 -9.64 -16.35 -1.76
C PHE A 129 -8.27 -15.68 -1.98
N PHE A 130 -7.62 -15.35 -0.88
CA PHE A 130 -6.35 -14.62 -0.88
C PHE A 130 -5.33 -15.41 -0.09
N LEU A 131 -4.12 -15.49 -0.62
CA LEU A 131 -2.95 -16.03 0.05
C LEU A 131 -1.88 -14.94 0.10
N ALA A 132 -1.71 -14.32 1.25
CA ALA A 132 -0.54 -13.49 1.52
C ALA A 132 0.60 -14.41 1.95
N SER A 133 1.74 -14.34 1.29
CA SER A 133 2.90 -15.18 1.56
C SER A 133 4.19 -14.38 1.63
N ALA A 134 5.14 -14.85 2.43
CA ALA A 134 6.49 -14.33 2.56
C ALA A 134 7.49 -15.43 2.27
N ILE A 135 8.42 -15.16 1.35
CA ILE A 135 9.53 -16.05 1.00
C ILE A 135 10.85 -15.44 1.44
N ASP A 136 11.70 -16.22 2.08
CA ASP A 136 13.09 -15.84 2.30
C ASP A 136 13.87 -15.93 0.99
N VAL A 137 14.60 -14.86 0.68
CA VAL A 137 15.35 -14.76 -0.57
C VAL A 137 16.57 -15.66 -0.58
N PHE A 138 17.14 -16.01 0.56
CA PHE A 138 18.33 -16.84 0.65
C PHE A 138 18.02 -18.33 0.42
N ASP A 139 17.16 -18.90 1.24
CA ASP A 139 16.87 -20.35 1.24
C ASP A 139 15.55 -20.73 0.55
N ARG A 140 14.80 -19.76 0.03
CA ARG A 140 13.49 -19.95 -0.63
C ARG A 140 12.40 -20.49 0.30
N CYS A 141 12.62 -20.51 1.61
CA CYS A 141 11.64 -20.98 2.57
C CYS A 141 10.42 -20.05 2.58
N ILE A 142 9.21 -20.58 2.53
CA ILE A 142 8.01 -19.83 2.86
C ILE A 142 8.00 -19.67 4.37
N VAL A 143 8.47 -18.51 4.82
CA VAL A 143 8.63 -18.21 6.25
C VAL A 143 7.31 -17.91 6.93
N GLY A 144 6.28 -17.54 6.14
CA GLY A 144 4.95 -17.33 6.67
C GLY A 144 3.92 -17.12 5.57
N TYR A 145 2.66 -17.37 5.90
CA TYR A 145 1.53 -17.11 5.02
C TYR A 145 0.25 -16.84 5.82
N TYR A 146 -0.71 -16.21 5.16
CA TYR A 146 -1.99 -15.87 5.76
C TYR A 146 -3.13 -15.99 4.75
N ARG A 147 -4.26 -16.51 5.21
CA ARG A 147 -5.49 -16.73 4.44
C ARG A 147 -6.35 -15.47 4.45
N GLY A 148 -5.91 -14.42 3.78
CA GLY A 148 -6.62 -13.14 3.75
C GLY A 148 -5.74 -12.03 3.21
N SER A 149 -6.30 -10.83 3.09
CA SER A 149 -5.66 -9.66 2.50
C SER A 149 -4.81 -8.83 3.49
N THR A 150 -4.77 -9.20 4.78
CA THR A 150 -4.02 -8.47 5.82
C THR A 150 -2.74 -9.20 6.20
N CYS A 151 -1.62 -8.73 5.69
CA CYS A 151 -0.30 -9.35 5.91
C CYS A 151 0.20 -9.27 7.36
N GLN A 152 -0.29 -8.35 8.16
CA GLN A 152 0.19 -8.10 9.53
C GLN A 152 -0.06 -9.27 10.50
N ALA A 153 -1.13 -10.03 10.29
CA ALA A 153 -1.50 -11.09 11.21
C ALA A 153 -0.49 -12.25 11.23
N PHE A 154 0.11 -12.59 10.07
CA PHE A 154 1.11 -13.65 10.02
C PHE A 154 2.52 -13.12 10.34
N LEU A 155 2.85 -11.90 9.90
CA LEU A 155 4.15 -11.30 10.20
C LEU A 155 4.39 -11.17 11.70
N ARG A 156 3.36 -10.84 12.49
CA ARG A 156 3.45 -10.81 13.96
C ARG A 156 3.88 -12.15 14.55
N ARG A 157 3.46 -13.27 13.95
CA ARG A 157 3.84 -14.60 14.41
C ARG A 157 5.26 -14.98 14.03
N GLN A 158 5.75 -14.47 12.90
CA GLN A 158 7.05 -14.83 12.34
C GLN A 158 8.18 -13.91 12.84
N ILE A 159 7.88 -12.66 13.15
CA ILE A 159 8.88 -11.69 13.63
C ILE A 159 9.11 -11.81 15.15
N HIS A 160 8.37 -12.66 15.86
CA HIS A 160 8.66 -13.02 17.25
C HIS A 160 9.97 -13.85 17.41
N PHE A 161 10.83 -13.83 16.39
CA PHE A 161 12.12 -14.47 16.48
C PHE A 161 13.13 -13.53 17.12
N SER A 162 13.55 -13.93 18.29
CA SER A 162 14.68 -13.41 19.05
C SER A 162 14.43 -12.17 19.88
N ASP A 163 13.89 -12.39 21.08
CA ASP A 163 14.06 -11.43 22.18
C ASP A 163 15.49 -11.42 22.76
N GLU A 164 16.45 -12.19 22.23
CA GLU A 164 17.75 -12.35 22.88
C GLU A 164 19.00 -12.13 22.02
N ASP A 165 18.92 -12.01 20.71
CA ASP A 165 20.16 -11.76 19.95
C ASP A 165 19.91 -11.03 18.63
N ASP A 166 20.54 -9.86 18.56
CA ASP A 166 20.82 -9.10 17.37
C ASP A 166 19.62 -8.53 16.59
N SER A 167 19.58 -7.22 16.63
CA SER A 167 18.90 -6.36 15.68
C SER A 167 19.02 -6.89 14.24
N MET A 168 18.30 -7.90 13.90
CA MET A 168 18.25 -8.34 12.51
C MET A 168 17.66 -7.20 11.70
N ASN A 169 18.49 -6.58 10.87
CA ASN A 169 18.08 -5.63 9.86
C ASN A 169 17.25 -6.35 8.78
N LEU A 170 16.17 -7.03 9.20
CA LEU A 170 15.28 -7.71 8.27
C LEU A 170 14.71 -6.69 7.28
N ILE A 171 14.92 -6.96 6.02
CA ILE A 171 14.32 -6.21 4.93
C ILE A 171 13.08 -6.96 4.45
N ILE A 172 11.94 -6.28 4.45
CA ILE A 172 10.73 -6.76 3.81
C ILE A 172 10.54 -6.00 2.51
N ARG A 173 10.53 -6.71 1.39
CA ARG A 173 10.31 -6.18 0.06
C ARG A 173 8.93 -6.54 -0.45
N THR A 174 8.19 -5.52 -0.94
CA THR A 174 6.83 -5.69 -1.45
C THR A 174 6.66 -4.94 -2.76
N ASP A 175 5.58 -5.24 -3.46
CA ASP A 175 5.05 -4.39 -4.52
C ASP A 175 4.44 -3.09 -3.97
N ASN A 176 3.75 -2.32 -4.84
CA ASN A 176 3.02 -1.12 -4.46
C ASN A 176 1.52 -1.37 -4.20
N GLY A 177 1.14 -2.59 -3.84
CA GLY A 177 -0.23 -2.94 -3.48
C GLY A 177 -0.78 -2.09 -2.32
N PRO A 178 -2.09 -1.74 -2.32
CA PRO A 178 -2.68 -0.85 -1.33
C PRO A 178 -2.55 -1.38 0.11
N GLN A 179 -2.50 -2.69 0.30
CA GLN A 179 -2.29 -3.33 1.59
C GLN A 179 -0.92 -3.01 2.20
N PHE A 180 0.14 -2.94 1.36
CA PHE A 180 1.50 -2.60 1.78
C PHE A 180 1.72 -1.08 1.89
N LEU A 181 0.83 -0.29 1.27
CA LEU A 181 0.83 1.17 1.40
C LEU A 181 0.04 1.65 2.61
N SER A 182 -0.64 0.75 3.31
CA SER A 182 -1.46 1.10 4.46
C SER A 182 -0.61 1.66 5.60
N ARG A 183 -1.16 2.63 6.31
CA ARG A 183 -0.51 3.21 7.50
C ARG A 183 -0.21 2.12 8.53
N SER A 184 -1.14 1.20 8.74
CA SER A 184 -0.99 0.11 9.70
C SER A 184 0.16 -0.84 9.37
N PHE A 185 0.45 -1.08 8.07
CA PHE A 185 1.61 -1.86 7.67
C PHE A 185 2.94 -1.12 7.94
N GLY A 186 2.97 0.18 7.66
CA GLY A 186 4.13 1.02 7.98
C GLY A 186 4.41 1.11 9.48
N GLU A 187 3.36 1.29 10.30
CA GLU A 187 3.46 1.28 11.77
C GLU A 187 3.96 -0.08 12.29
N PHE A 188 3.48 -1.17 11.71
CA PHE A 188 3.93 -2.50 12.03
C PHE A 188 5.43 -2.67 11.76
N CYS A 189 5.91 -2.33 10.56
CA CYS A 189 7.32 -2.42 10.20
C CYS A 189 8.21 -1.57 11.13
N HIS A 190 7.77 -0.35 11.44
CA HIS A 190 8.48 0.53 12.35
C HIS A 190 8.57 -0.04 13.77
N HIS A 191 7.45 -0.58 14.28
CA HIS A 191 7.39 -1.13 15.64
C HIS A 191 8.30 -2.36 15.81
N HIS A 192 8.46 -3.16 14.75
CA HIS A 192 9.29 -4.37 14.76
C HIS A 192 10.70 -4.15 14.18
N TYR A 193 11.13 -2.91 13.99
CA TYR A 193 12.44 -2.55 13.43
C TYR A 193 12.74 -3.17 12.06
N VAL A 194 11.70 -3.46 11.29
CA VAL A 194 11.79 -4.02 9.95
C VAL A 194 11.95 -2.93 8.91
N LEU A 195 12.92 -3.09 8.02
CA LEU A 195 13.12 -2.18 6.90
C LEU A 195 12.17 -2.52 5.75
N HIS A 196 11.14 -1.72 5.54
CA HIS A 196 10.21 -1.92 4.43
C HIS A 196 10.72 -1.24 3.15
N GLU A 197 11.00 -2.01 2.12
CA GLU A 197 11.33 -1.57 0.76
C GLU A 197 10.19 -1.88 -0.21
N ARG A 198 10.00 -0.99 -1.19
CA ARG A 198 9.02 -1.19 -2.26
C ARG A 198 9.70 -1.22 -3.61
N ILE A 199 9.30 -2.16 -4.46
CA ILE A 199 9.84 -2.22 -5.82
C ILE A 199 9.45 -0.95 -6.60
N PRO A 200 10.34 -0.42 -7.44
CA PRO A 200 9.99 0.65 -8.38
C PRO A 200 8.89 0.17 -9.35
N PRO A 201 8.05 1.07 -9.86
CA PRO A 201 7.12 0.72 -10.92
C PRO A 201 7.86 0.12 -12.13
N LYS A 202 7.31 -0.95 -12.69
CA LYS A 202 7.88 -1.66 -13.86
C LYS A 202 9.22 -2.36 -13.61
N SER A 203 9.47 -2.82 -12.39
CA SER A 203 10.67 -3.57 -12.02
C SER A 203 10.29 -4.90 -11.36
N PRO A 204 9.62 -5.83 -12.07
CA PRO A 204 9.17 -7.12 -11.50
C PRO A 204 10.33 -7.97 -11.04
N ASP A 205 11.49 -7.91 -11.70
CA ASP A 205 12.68 -8.70 -11.36
C ASP A 205 13.09 -8.58 -9.89
N LEU A 206 12.80 -7.43 -9.27
CA LEU A 206 13.12 -7.19 -7.86
C LEU A 206 12.22 -7.97 -6.86
N ASN A 207 11.15 -8.62 -7.34
CA ASN A 207 10.26 -9.46 -6.54
C ASN A 207 10.13 -10.88 -7.12
N ALA A 208 11.11 -11.29 -7.93
CA ALA A 208 11.05 -12.49 -8.74
C ALA A 208 10.91 -13.81 -7.94
N PHE A 209 11.41 -13.86 -6.71
CA PHE A 209 11.35 -15.10 -5.91
C PHE A 209 9.94 -15.41 -5.43
N ILE A 210 9.21 -14.42 -4.94
CA ILE A 210 7.81 -14.62 -4.54
C ILE A 210 6.90 -14.82 -5.76
N GLU A 211 7.16 -14.15 -6.89
CA GLU A 211 6.45 -14.39 -8.15
C GLU A 211 6.69 -15.79 -8.68
N SER A 212 7.93 -16.30 -8.59
CA SER A 212 8.27 -17.67 -8.92
C SER A 212 7.51 -18.66 -8.04
N PHE A 213 7.47 -18.45 -6.73
CA PHE A 213 6.66 -19.28 -5.82
C PHE A 213 5.18 -19.25 -6.20
N HIS A 214 4.63 -18.05 -6.49
CA HIS A 214 3.24 -17.93 -6.93
C HIS A 214 2.94 -18.67 -8.24
N SER A 215 3.89 -18.73 -9.15
CA SER A 215 3.75 -19.49 -10.39
C SER A 215 3.80 -20.99 -10.13
N VAL A 216 4.63 -21.42 -9.18
CA VAL A 216 4.78 -22.84 -8.81
C VAL A 216 3.55 -23.32 -8.06
N ILE A 217 3.04 -22.61 -7.05
CA ILE A 217 1.82 -23.01 -6.32
C ILE A 217 0.58 -22.99 -7.22
N GLU A 218 0.53 -22.08 -8.21
CA GLU A 218 -0.53 -22.07 -9.22
C GLU A 218 -0.58 -23.39 -9.98
N ARG A 219 0.58 -23.79 -10.52
CA ARG A 219 0.67 -24.99 -11.35
C ARG A 219 0.55 -26.29 -10.54
N GLU A 220 1.20 -26.35 -9.36
CA GLU A 220 1.34 -27.58 -8.61
C GLU A 220 0.27 -27.78 -7.52
N CYS A 221 -0.55 -26.74 -7.24
CA CYS A 221 -1.64 -26.83 -6.26
C CYS A 221 -2.96 -26.33 -6.84
N TYR A 222 -3.04 -25.07 -7.30
CA TYR A 222 -4.34 -24.49 -7.68
C TYR A 222 -4.93 -25.13 -8.94
N GLN A 223 -4.11 -25.52 -9.91
CA GLN A 223 -4.55 -26.16 -11.15
C GLN A 223 -4.80 -27.67 -10.99
N GLU A 224 -4.17 -28.30 -10.00
CA GLU A 224 -4.37 -29.74 -9.72
C GLU A 224 -5.69 -30.00 -9.00
N TYR A 225 -6.19 -29.03 -8.21
CA TYR A 225 -7.40 -29.19 -7.40
C TYR A 225 -8.49 -28.23 -7.83
N ASN A 226 -9.68 -28.78 -8.00
CA ASN A 226 -10.90 -27.99 -8.20
C ASN A 226 -11.50 -27.67 -6.83
N PHE A 227 -11.16 -26.55 -6.23
CA PHE A 227 -11.60 -26.20 -4.90
C PHE A 227 -13.12 -25.95 -4.86
N ASP A 228 -13.83 -26.77 -4.10
CA ASP A 228 -15.27 -26.66 -3.92
C ASP A 228 -15.68 -25.66 -2.83
N CYS A 229 -14.81 -25.50 -1.82
CA CYS A 229 -15.01 -24.58 -0.69
C CYS A 229 -13.68 -24.00 -0.18
N PHE A 230 -13.79 -22.97 0.68
CA PHE A 230 -12.61 -22.32 1.28
C PHE A 230 -11.78 -23.26 2.17
N ASP A 231 -12.46 -24.13 2.94
CA ASP A 231 -11.78 -25.04 3.87
C ASP A 231 -10.91 -26.06 3.12
N GLU A 232 -11.42 -26.58 2.00
CA GLU A 232 -10.65 -27.45 1.13
C GLU A 232 -9.45 -26.71 0.51
N ALA A 233 -9.67 -25.53 -0.06
CA ALA A 233 -8.59 -24.72 -0.65
C ALA A 233 -7.48 -24.46 0.38
N TYR A 234 -7.86 -24.05 1.57
CA TYR A 234 -6.90 -23.74 2.62
C TYR A 234 -6.18 -24.97 3.15
N TYR A 235 -6.87 -26.10 3.26
CA TYR A 235 -6.24 -27.36 3.64
C TYR A 235 -5.18 -27.79 2.62
N ARG A 236 -5.50 -27.73 1.32
CA ARG A 236 -4.55 -28.06 0.24
C ARG A 236 -3.37 -27.11 0.17
N ILE A 237 -3.59 -25.83 0.43
CA ILE A 237 -2.52 -24.83 0.50
C ILE A 237 -1.56 -25.14 1.66
N ASP A 238 -2.09 -25.50 2.84
CA ASP A 238 -1.27 -25.86 4.01
C ASP A 238 -0.41 -27.09 3.72
N GLU A 239 -1.02 -28.18 3.15
CA GLU A 239 -0.29 -29.37 2.74
C GLU A 239 0.79 -29.06 1.70
N TYR A 240 0.46 -28.18 0.74
CA TYR A 240 1.38 -27.82 -0.31
C TYR A 240 2.57 -26.99 0.22
N ILE A 241 2.34 -26.04 1.10
CA ILE A 241 3.43 -25.22 1.68
C ILE A 241 4.34 -26.09 2.57
N ASP A 242 3.78 -27.05 3.32
CA ASP A 242 4.59 -28.03 4.06
C ASP A 242 5.45 -28.88 3.11
N PHE A 243 4.85 -29.38 2.03
CA PHE A 243 5.59 -30.10 0.98
C PHE A 243 6.67 -29.24 0.33
N TYR A 244 6.34 -28.00 -0.04
CA TYR A 244 7.26 -27.05 -0.66
C TYR A 244 8.49 -26.81 0.22
N ASN A 245 8.29 -26.53 1.48
CA ASN A 245 9.37 -26.21 2.41
C ASN A 245 10.23 -27.44 2.77
N LYS A 246 9.61 -28.60 2.96
CA LYS A 246 10.31 -29.77 3.54
C LYS A 246 10.76 -30.82 2.52
N ARG A 247 10.08 -30.95 1.38
CA ARG A 247 10.24 -32.10 0.50
C ARG A 247 10.45 -31.75 -0.97
N ARG A 248 9.96 -30.58 -1.41
CA ARG A 248 10.08 -30.17 -2.81
C ARG A 248 11.52 -29.84 -3.14
N TYR A 249 12.07 -30.49 -4.19
CA TYR A 249 13.42 -30.21 -4.68
C TYR A 249 13.47 -28.88 -5.46
N HIS A 250 14.52 -28.09 -5.20
CA HIS A 250 14.78 -26.82 -5.89
C HIS A 250 16.11 -26.86 -6.60
N GLY A 251 16.11 -26.70 -7.93
CA GLY A 251 17.34 -26.68 -8.72
C GLY A 251 18.33 -25.60 -8.29
N SER A 252 17.83 -24.42 -7.89
CA SER A 252 18.65 -23.31 -7.38
C SER A 252 19.22 -23.55 -5.97
N LEU A 253 18.78 -24.60 -5.28
CA LEU A 253 19.25 -24.99 -3.95
C LEU A 253 19.98 -26.36 -4.01
N ASN A 254 20.67 -26.65 -5.09
CA ASN A 254 21.37 -27.91 -5.30
C ASN A 254 20.46 -29.14 -5.11
N TYR A 255 19.20 -29.04 -5.57
CA TYR A 255 18.16 -30.06 -5.40
C TYR A 255 17.82 -30.42 -3.95
N MET A 256 18.13 -29.54 -3.00
CA MET A 256 17.62 -29.62 -1.63
C MET A 256 16.24 -28.95 -1.54
N SER A 257 15.48 -29.33 -0.51
CA SER A 257 14.32 -28.52 -0.11
C SER A 257 14.77 -27.27 0.66
N PRO A 258 13.94 -26.23 0.76
CA PRO A 258 14.24 -25.02 1.54
C PRO A 258 14.74 -25.31 2.96
N VAL A 259 14.07 -26.20 3.69
CA VAL A 259 14.47 -26.59 5.05
C VAL A 259 15.80 -27.33 5.06
N GLN A 260 16.02 -28.27 4.14
CA GLN A 260 17.30 -28.99 4.04
C GLN A 260 18.46 -28.03 3.73
N TYR A 261 18.22 -27.04 2.83
CA TYR A 261 19.23 -26.05 2.51
C TYR A 261 19.54 -25.13 3.69
N HIS A 262 18.50 -24.73 4.43
CA HIS A 262 18.64 -23.93 5.65
C HIS A 262 19.46 -24.67 6.74
N GLU A 263 19.17 -25.95 6.98
CA GLU A 263 19.91 -26.79 7.91
C GLU A 263 21.36 -26.98 7.47
N TRP A 264 21.57 -27.28 6.19
CA TRP A 264 22.91 -27.40 5.62
C TRP A 264 23.72 -26.11 5.80
N PHE A 265 23.10 -24.91 5.58
CA PHE A 265 23.74 -23.63 5.82
C PHE A 265 24.15 -23.44 7.29
N LYS A 266 23.32 -23.83 8.24
CA LYS A 266 23.64 -23.75 9.68
C LYS A 266 24.88 -24.55 10.04
N GLU A 267 25.09 -25.68 9.41
CA GLU A 267 26.23 -26.54 9.67
C GLU A 267 27.52 -26.09 8.98
N HIS A 268 27.41 -25.53 7.78
CA HIS A 268 28.56 -25.30 6.90
C HIS A 268 28.88 -23.81 6.68
N GLY A 269 27.99 -22.90 7.06
CA GLY A 269 28.12 -21.47 6.82
C GLY A 269 27.88 -21.08 5.36
N CYS A 270 28.01 -19.79 5.06
CA CYS A 270 27.86 -19.24 3.71
C CYS A 270 29.08 -19.53 2.84
N LYS A 271 28.86 -20.07 1.65
CA LYS A 271 29.88 -20.18 0.59
C LYS A 271 29.64 -19.15 -0.50
N GLU A 272 30.67 -18.84 -1.31
CA GLU A 272 30.58 -17.83 -2.37
C GLU A 272 29.47 -18.12 -3.39
N ASP A 273 29.21 -19.37 -3.71
CA ASP A 273 28.16 -19.84 -4.62
C ASP A 273 26.74 -19.75 -4.02
N MET A 274 26.62 -19.50 -2.72
CA MET A 274 25.34 -19.32 -2.02
C MET A 274 24.91 -17.87 -1.95
N VAL A 275 25.78 -16.93 -2.25
CA VAL A 275 25.48 -15.49 -2.18
C VAL A 275 24.43 -15.10 -3.23
N VAL A 276 23.36 -14.48 -2.79
CA VAL A 276 22.31 -13.98 -3.68
C VAL A 276 22.48 -12.48 -3.90
N ASN A 277 22.73 -12.11 -5.16
CA ASN A 277 22.81 -10.73 -5.59
C ASN A 277 21.46 -10.30 -6.17
N LEU A 278 20.87 -9.24 -5.62
CA LEU A 278 19.57 -8.70 -6.00
C LEU A 278 19.70 -7.30 -6.52
#